data_6398e25c7aa5a03f36c859c81a83c2f3
#
_entry.id   6398e25c7aa5a03f36c859c81a83c2f3
#
_cell.length_a   1.000
_cell.length_b   1.000
_cell.length_c   1.000
_cell.angle_alpha   90.00
_cell.angle_beta   90.00
_cell.angle_gamma   90.00
#
_symmetry.space_group_name_H-M   'P 1'
#
loop_
_entity.id
_entity.type
_entity.pdbx_description
1 polymer ?
#
loop_
_entity_poly.entity_id
_entity_poly.type
_entity_poly.pdbx_seq_one_letter_code
_entity_poly.pdbx_strand_id
1 'polypeptide(L)'
;ADIEQLDPRGRTPLHLATTLGHLECARVLLKHGADVGKENRSGWTVLQEAVSTRDLELVQLVLRYRDYQRAIKRLAGIPILLEKLRKAQDFYVEMKWEFTSWVPLVSKICPSDTYKVWKSGQNLRVDTTLLGFDHMTWQRGNRSFVFRGQDTSAVVMEIDHDRRVVYSETLALASHDQEVLLAAVQPTEEQVMGRLTAPVVTTQLDTKNIAFERNKSGILGWRSEKTEMVNGYEAKVYGASNVELITRTRTEHLSDQHKGKSKGSKTPLQSFLGIAEQHVGPNNGTLITQTLSHANPTAITPEEYFNPNFELGNRDMGRPMELTTKTQKFKAKLWLCEDHPLSLCEQVAPIIDLMAISNALFAKLRDFITLRLPPGFPVKIEIPIFHILNARITFGNLNGCDEPVSSLRHSPSSEAPSPSSDSSSVSSSSSLTSCRACEMDPALFEVPRGYSVVGTHQDALREDEDDLLQFAIQQS
;
A
#
# COMPACT_ATOMS: atom_id res chain seq x y z
N ALA A 1 24.95 -15.81 19.44
CA ALA A 1 25.12 -15.60 17.99
C ALA A 1 24.00 -14.70 17.47
N ASP A 2 24.32 -13.78 16.57
CA ASP A 2 23.35 -12.89 15.96
C ASP A 2 22.56 -13.67 14.89
N ILE A 3 21.26 -13.85 15.13
CA ILE A 3 20.36 -14.55 14.22
C ILE A 3 20.17 -13.81 12.87
N GLU A 4 20.48 -12.51 12.82
CA GLU A 4 20.36 -11.67 11.62
C GLU A 4 21.71 -11.39 10.96
N GLN A 5 22.76 -12.07 11.35
CA GLN A 5 24.08 -11.86 10.77
C GLN A 5 24.11 -12.24 9.30
N LEU A 6 24.58 -11.30 8.48
CA LEU A 6 24.69 -11.51 7.04
C LEU A 6 25.91 -12.38 6.70
N ASP A 7 25.73 -13.28 5.75
CA ASP A 7 26.83 -14.03 5.15
C ASP A 7 27.57 -13.17 4.10
N PRO A 8 28.65 -13.67 3.51
CA PRO A 8 29.42 -12.90 2.51
C PRO A 8 28.61 -12.48 1.27
N ARG A 9 27.47 -13.14 1.00
CA ARG A 9 26.59 -12.83 -0.13
C ARG A 9 25.37 -12.01 0.25
N GLY A 10 25.30 -11.56 1.51
CA GLY A 10 24.25 -10.66 2.00
C GLY A 10 22.95 -11.33 2.39
N ARG A 11 22.95 -12.64 2.66
CA ARG A 11 21.79 -13.37 3.17
C ARG A 11 21.86 -13.55 4.68
N THR A 12 20.71 -13.49 5.33
CA THR A 12 20.54 -13.92 6.71
C THR A 12 20.52 -15.44 6.79
N PRO A 13 20.74 -16.05 7.96
CA PRO A 13 20.60 -17.51 8.12
C PRO A 13 19.25 -18.04 7.65
N LEU A 14 18.15 -17.35 7.99
CA LEU A 14 16.82 -17.72 7.54
C LEU A 14 16.68 -17.66 6.02
N HIS A 15 17.21 -16.60 5.40
CA HIS A 15 17.13 -16.43 3.96
C HIS A 15 17.91 -17.53 3.24
N LEU A 16 19.10 -17.86 3.72
CA LEU A 16 19.91 -18.93 3.14
C LEU A 16 19.25 -20.31 3.31
N ALA A 17 18.76 -20.62 4.51
CA ALA A 17 18.08 -21.89 4.78
C ALA A 17 16.85 -22.06 3.89
N THR A 18 16.07 -21.00 3.70
CA THR A 18 14.88 -21.01 2.85
C THR A 18 15.25 -21.13 1.38
N THR A 19 16.25 -20.40 0.91
CA THR A 19 16.73 -20.48 -0.47
C THR A 19 17.18 -21.89 -0.84
N LEU A 20 17.82 -22.57 0.09
CA LEU A 20 18.28 -23.96 -0.08
C LEU A 20 17.21 -25.02 0.21
N GLY A 21 16.03 -24.62 0.67
CA GLY A 21 14.93 -25.55 0.96
C GLY A 21 15.05 -26.33 2.26
N HIS A 22 15.81 -25.83 3.22
CA HIS A 22 15.96 -26.49 4.52
C HIS A 22 14.82 -26.12 5.47
N LEU A 23 13.73 -26.87 5.38
CA LEU A 23 12.49 -26.62 6.12
C LEU A 23 12.69 -26.57 7.63
N GLU A 24 13.39 -27.55 8.20
CA GLU A 24 13.57 -27.62 9.65
C GLU A 24 14.50 -26.52 10.19
N CYS A 25 15.53 -26.15 9.44
CA CYS A 25 16.36 -25.01 9.78
C CYS A 25 15.55 -23.71 9.77
N ALA A 26 14.73 -23.50 8.75
CA ALA A 26 13.84 -22.35 8.66
C ALA A 26 12.85 -22.31 9.84
N ARG A 27 12.28 -23.45 10.21
CA ARG A 27 11.36 -23.59 11.33
C ARG A 27 12.01 -23.16 12.66
N VAL A 28 13.20 -23.64 12.92
CA VAL A 28 13.96 -23.32 14.15
C VAL A 28 14.29 -21.83 14.19
N LEU A 29 14.77 -21.26 13.08
CA LEU A 29 15.12 -19.84 12.99
C LEU A 29 13.89 -18.96 13.20
N LEU A 30 12.75 -19.28 12.60
CA LEU A 30 11.51 -18.54 12.76
C LEU A 30 10.98 -18.62 14.19
N LYS A 31 11.05 -19.76 14.85
CA LYS A 31 10.69 -19.90 16.26
C LYS A 31 11.54 -19.02 17.18
N HIS A 32 12.77 -18.74 16.82
CA HIS A 32 13.69 -17.90 17.57
C HIS A 32 13.63 -16.41 17.13
N GLY A 33 12.63 -16.02 16.34
CA GLY A 33 12.36 -14.64 16.01
C GLY A 33 13.12 -14.10 14.80
N ALA A 34 13.63 -14.97 13.91
CA ALA A 34 14.25 -14.50 12.67
C ALA A 34 13.28 -13.67 11.84
N ASP A 35 13.75 -12.54 11.31
CA ASP A 35 12.93 -11.59 10.54
C ASP A 35 12.68 -12.13 9.13
N VAL A 36 11.43 -12.46 8.87
CA VAL A 36 10.97 -12.95 7.57
C VAL A 36 10.92 -11.87 6.49
N GLY A 37 10.97 -10.60 6.88
CA GLY A 37 10.90 -9.45 5.96
C GLY A 37 12.24 -9.04 5.35
N LYS A 38 13.35 -9.70 5.75
CA LYS A 38 14.66 -9.40 5.18
C LYS A 38 14.74 -9.82 3.71
N GLU A 39 15.29 -8.93 2.91
CA GLU A 39 15.55 -9.17 1.50
C GLU A 39 17.02 -9.51 1.27
N ASN A 40 17.31 -10.29 0.22
CA ASN A 40 18.69 -10.47 -0.23
C ASN A 40 19.17 -9.23 -1.01
N ARG A 41 20.42 -9.24 -1.49
CA ARG A 41 20.99 -8.13 -2.27
C ARG A 41 20.22 -7.81 -3.55
N SER A 42 19.54 -8.81 -4.12
CA SER A 42 18.72 -8.66 -5.31
C SER A 42 17.29 -8.21 -5.02
N GLY A 43 16.93 -8.01 -3.75
CA GLY A 43 15.60 -7.55 -3.33
C GLY A 43 14.54 -8.64 -3.23
N TRP A 44 14.93 -9.92 -3.18
CA TRP A 44 13.99 -11.04 -3.01
C TRP A 44 13.77 -11.33 -1.53
N THR A 45 12.52 -11.50 -1.15
CA THR A 45 12.13 -11.84 0.22
C THR A 45 12.29 -13.35 0.50
N VAL A 46 12.27 -13.69 1.76
CA VAL A 46 12.27 -15.10 2.21
C VAL A 46 11.09 -15.87 1.63
N LEU A 47 9.89 -15.25 1.60
CA LEU A 47 8.70 -15.88 1.03
C LEU A 47 8.86 -16.17 -0.48
N GLN A 48 9.41 -15.24 -1.24
CA GLN A 48 9.64 -15.42 -2.68
C GLN A 48 10.64 -16.57 -2.94
N GLU A 49 11.67 -16.68 -2.13
CA GLU A 49 12.58 -17.81 -2.24
C GLU A 49 11.92 -19.13 -1.80
N ALA A 50 11.04 -19.12 -0.80
CA ALA A 50 10.27 -20.29 -0.42
C ALA A 50 9.38 -20.79 -1.57
N VAL A 51 8.69 -19.90 -2.25
CA VAL A 51 7.87 -20.23 -3.44
C VAL A 51 8.73 -20.86 -4.53
N SER A 52 9.92 -20.34 -4.74
CA SER A 52 10.88 -20.86 -5.72
C SER A 52 11.27 -22.32 -5.46
N THR A 53 11.26 -22.76 -4.20
CA THR A 53 11.57 -24.15 -3.83
C THR A 53 10.49 -25.15 -4.20
N ARG A 54 9.25 -24.70 -4.47
CA ARG A 54 8.05 -25.53 -4.67
C ARG A 54 7.59 -26.31 -3.45
N ASP A 55 8.23 -26.15 -2.31
CA ASP A 55 7.88 -26.85 -1.07
C ASP A 55 6.68 -26.19 -0.40
N LEU A 56 5.54 -26.88 -0.45
CA LEU A 56 4.28 -26.39 0.11
C LEU A 56 4.38 -26.12 1.61
N GLU A 57 5.02 -26.98 2.38
CA GLU A 57 5.19 -26.81 3.82
C GLU A 57 6.07 -25.61 4.15
N LEU A 58 7.12 -25.39 3.37
CA LEU A 58 8.01 -24.25 3.55
C LEU A 58 7.29 -22.94 3.23
N VAL A 59 6.52 -22.89 2.16
CA VAL A 59 5.71 -21.71 1.79
C VAL A 59 4.68 -21.42 2.89
N GLN A 60 3.99 -22.44 3.36
CA GLN A 60 3.00 -22.31 4.43
C GLN A 60 3.64 -21.79 5.73
N LEU A 61 4.78 -22.32 6.11
CA LEU A 61 5.52 -21.90 7.27
C LEU A 61 5.96 -20.44 7.18
N VAL A 62 6.60 -20.06 6.09
CA VAL A 62 7.10 -18.70 5.89
C VAL A 62 5.95 -17.71 5.79
N LEU A 63 4.87 -18.04 5.09
CA LEU A 63 3.69 -17.20 4.97
C LEU A 63 3.04 -16.97 6.34
N ARG A 64 2.92 -18.00 7.16
CA ARG A 64 2.38 -17.91 8.51
C ARG A 64 3.18 -16.95 9.39
N TYR A 65 4.50 -17.09 9.44
CA TYR A 65 5.35 -16.20 10.23
C TYR A 65 5.42 -14.79 9.67
N ARG A 66 5.31 -14.62 8.36
CA ARG A 66 5.20 -13.30 7.75
C ARG A 66 3.95 -12.57 8.25
N ASP A 67 2.80 -13.23 8.21
CA ASP A 67 1.53 -12.66 8.67
C ASP A 67 1.57 -12.38 10.18
N TYR A 68 2.16 -13.27 10.95
CA TYR A 68 2.37 -13.08 12.38
C TYR A 68 3.27 -11.87 12.67
N GLN A 69 4.41 -11.77 12.03
CA GLN A 69 5.36 -10.67 12.26
C GLN A 69 4.79 -9.32 11.80
N ARG A 70 4.03 -9.31 10.71
CA ARG A 70 3.30 -8.11 10.28
C ARG A 70 2.26 -7.67 11.30
N ALA A 71 1.50 -8.60 11.86
CA ALA A 71 0.52 -8.31 12.90
C ALA A 71 1.19 -7.73 14.16
N ILE A 72 2.28 -8.33 14.62
CA ILE A 72 3.06 -7.84 15.77
C ILE A 72 3.63 -6.45 15.50
N LYS A 73 4.20 -6.23 14.34
CA LYS A 73 4.78 -4.93 13.96
C LYS A 73 3.72 -3.84 13.89
N ARG A 74 2.54 -4.17 13.36
CA ARG A 74 1.39 -3.26 13.34
C ARG A 74 0.95 -2.89 14.75
N LEU A 75 0.80 -3.89 15.64
CA LEU A 75 0.44 -3.66 17.04
C LEU A 75 1.48 -2.82 17.77
N ALA A 76 2.77 -3.07 17.54
CA ALA A 76 3.85 -2.27 18.13
C ALA A 76 3.87 -0.84 17.62
N GLY A 77 3.38 -0.56 16.41
CA GLY A 77 3.29 0.77 15.84
C GLY A 77 2.11 1.60 16.37
N ILE A 78 1.11 0.98 17.01
CA ILE A 78 -0.10 1.67 17.48
C ILE A 78 0.20 2.80 18.47
N PRO A 79 1.00 2.61 19.54
CA PRO A 79 1.28 3.71 20.48
C PRO A 79 1.93 4.92 19.83
N ILE A 80 2.84 4.69 18.88
CA ILE A 80 3.54 5.77 18.16
C ILE A 80 2.55 6.53 17.28
N LEU A 81 1.68 5.83 16.58
CA LEU A 81 0.64 6.42 15.74
C LEU A 81 -0.35 7.24 16.58
N LEU A 82 -0.79 6.70 17.71
CA LEU A 82 -1.69 7.40 18.62
C LEU A 82 -1.10 8.70 19.14
N GLU A 83 0.19 8.71 19.47
CA GLU A 83 0.89 9.92 19.91
C GLU A 83 0.97 10.95 18.78
N LYS A 84 1.28 10.55 17.56
CA LYS A 84 1.31 11.44 16.40
C LYS A 84 -0.07 12.03 16.11
N LEU A 85 -1.12 11.22 16.17
CA LEU A 85 -2.50 11.69 15.99
C LEU A 85 -2.92 12.66 17.09
N ARG A 86 -2.53 12.39 18.33
CA ARG A 86 -2.85 13.28 19.48
C ARG A 86 -2.22 14.66 19.31
N LYS A 87 -0.99 14.73 18.82
CA LYS A 87 -0.25 15.98 18.63
C LYS A 87 -0.71 16.78 17.41
N ALA A 88 -1.25 16.12 16.40
CA ALA A 88 -1.70 16.77 15.18
C ALA A 88 -3.03 17.49 15.40
N GLN A 89 -3.22 18.62 14.75
CA GLN A 89 -4.50 19.35 14.78
C GLN A 89 -5.60 18.53 14.13
N ASP A 90 -6.82 18.68 14.65
CA ASP A 90 -8.00 18.09 14.07
C ASP A 90 -8.33 18.73 12.72
N PHE A 91 -8.80 17.93 11.79
CA PHE A 91 -9.16 18.43 10.47
C PHE A 91 -10.15 17.49 9.77
N TYR A 92 -10.83 18.06 8.79
CA TYR A 92 -11.55 17.36 7.75
C TYR A 92 -10.91 17.70 6.40
N VAL A 93 -10.75 16.71 5.54
CA VAL A 93 -10.26 16.93 4.19
C VAL A 93 -10.89 15.93 3.22
N GLU A 94 -11.03 16.32 1.99
CA GLU A 94 -11.43 15.44 0.90
C GLU A 94 -10.23 15.15 0.00
N MET A 95 -10.02 13.86 -0.28
CA MET A 95 -9.03 13.38 -1.23
C MET A 95 -9.75 12.87 -2.46
N LYS A 96 -9.67 13.61 -3.55
CA LYS A 96 -10.23 13.17 -4.82
C LYS A 96 -9.22 12.33 -5.57
N TRP A 97 -9.59 11.10 -5.85
CA TRP A 97 -8.83 10.15 -6.65
C TRP A 97 -9.42 10.09 -8.05
N GLU A 98 -8.60 10.34 -9.05
CA GLU A 98 -8.95 10.18 -10.46
C GLU A 98 -7.91 9.26 -11.10
N PHE A 99 -8.39 8.23 -11.79
CA PHE A 99 -7.52 7.35 -12.53
C PHE A 99 -7.58 7.72 -14.01
N THR A 100 -6.42 7.79 -14.63
CA THR A 100 -6.28 8.09 -16.05
C THR A 100 -5.40 7.03 -16.70
N SER A 101 -5.63 6.78 -17.98
CA SER A 101 -4.80 5.87 -18.76
C SER A 101 -4.44 6.52 -20.09
N TRP A 102 -3.21 6.26 -20.55
CA TRP A 102 -2.80 6.60 -21.90
C TRP A 102 -3.45 5.69 -22.95
N VAL A 103 -4.03 4.58 -22.52
CA VAL A 103 -4.75 3.65 -23.39
C VAL A 103 -6.19 4.14 -23.55
N PRO A 104 -6.63 4.52 -24.77
CA PRO A 104 -7.91 5.22 -24.97
C PRO A 104 -9.15 4.50 -24.45
N LEU A 105 -9.21 3.17 -24.60
CA LEU A 105 -10.34 2.37 -24.12
C LEU A 105 -10.35 2.24 -22.60
N VAL A 106 -9.19 2.10 -21.99
CA VAL A 106 -9.05 2.03 -20.53
C VAL A 106 -9.39 3.37 -19.88
N SER A 107 -8.95 4.46 -20.50
CA SER A 107 -9.25 5.82 -20.02
C SER A 107 -10.75 6.06 -19.84
N LYS A 108 -11.58 5.50 -20.70
CA LYS A 108 -13.04 5.67 -20.63
C LYS A 108 -13.71 4.94 -19.47
N ILE A 109 -13.08 3.90 -18.96
CA ILE A 109 -13.62 3.09 -17.85
C ILE A 109 -12.95 3.36 -16.51
N CYS A 110 -11.99 4.28 -16.48
CA CYS A 110 -11.31 4.65 -15.24
C CYS A 110 -12.25 5.42 -14.31
N PRO A 111 -12.38 4.97 -13.05
CA PRO A 111 -13.26 5.61 -12.08
C PRO A 111 -12.63 6.83 -11.45
N SER A 112 -13.45 7.56 -10.74
CA SER A 112 -13.04 8.54 -9.75
C SER A 112 -13.78 8.31 -8.45
N ASP A 113 -13.17 8.73 -7.34
CA ASP A 113 -13.79 8.69 -6.02
C ASP A 113 -13.28 9.84 -5.19
N THR A 114 -14.09 10.28 -4.24
CA THR A 114 -13.69 11.25 -3.23
C THR A 114 -13.70 10.57 -1.87
N TYR A 115 -12.51 10.46 -1.28
CA TYR A 115 -12.35 9.96 0.08
C TYR A 115 -12.55 11.12 1.04
N LYS A 116 -13.50 10.98 1.95
CA LYS A 116 -13.75 11.94 3.03
C LYS A 116 -13.01 11.49 4.27
N VAL A 117 -12.20 12.36 4.82
CA VAL A 117 -11.32 12.04 5.94
C VAL A 117 -11.61 12.98 7.10
N TRP A 118 -11.99 12.43 8.25
CA TRP A 118 -12.17 13.14 9.52
C TRP A 118 -11.13 12.68 10.51
N LYS A 119 -10.45 13.62 11.11
CA LYS A 119 -9.49 13.35 12.19
C LYS A 119 -9.83 14.21 13.40
N SER A 120 -10.11 13.56 14.53
CA SER A 120 -10.38 14.21 15.81
C SER A 120 -9.64 13.49 16.93
N GLY A 121 -8.66 14.18 17.52
CA GLY A 121 -7.81 13.58 18.54
C GLY A 121 -7.09 12.35 18.04
N GLN A 122 -7.36 11.20 18.65
CA GLN A 122 -6.83 9.90 18.26
C GLN A 122 -7.81 9.10 17.38
N ASN A 123 -8.85 9.74 16.89
CA ASN A 123 -9.88 9.12 16.07
C ASN A 123 -9.72 9.53 14.62
N LEU A 124 -9.93 8.57 13.73
CA LEU A 124 -9.87 8.78 12.30
C LEU A 124 -11.04 8.06 11.64
N ARG A 125 -11.67 8.71 10.67
CA ARG A 125 -12.67 8.08 9.80
C ARG A 125 -12.38 8.41 8.35
N VAL A 126 -12.47 7.40 7.50
CA VAL A 126 -12.33 7.55 6.05
C VAL A 126 -13.53 6.91 5.38
N ASP A 127 -14.28 7.69 4.63
CA ASP A 127 -15.39 7.21 3.81
C ASP A 127 -14.95 7.08 2.36
N THR A 128 -15.28 5.96 1.76
CA THR A 128 -14.95 5.65 0.37
C THR A 128 -16.07 4.89 -0.32
N THR A 129 -16.18 5.06 -1.64
CA THR A 129 -17.05 4.25 -2.48
C THR A 129 -16.28 3.33 -3.43
N LEU A 130 -15.00 3.56 -3.61
CA LEU A 130 -14.14 2.74 -4.45
C LEU A 130 -13.32 1.78 -3.60
N LEU A 131 -13.65 0.49 -3.69
CA LEU A 131 -13.06 -0.54 -2.83
C LEU A 131 -11.81 -1.19 -3.43
N GLY A 132 -11.71 -1.22 -4.74
CA GLY A 132 -10.61 -1.85 -5.44
C GLY A 132 -10.97 -2.25 -6.85
N PHE A 133 -10.14 -3.08 -7.41
CA PHE A 133 -10.34 -3.63 -8.75
C PHE A 133 -10.14 -5.14 -8.68
N ASP A 134 -11.15 -5.89 -9.10
CA ASP A 134 -11.14 -7.35 -9.08
C ASP A 134 -11.81 -7.89 -10.33
N HIS A 135 -11.28 -8.98 -10.88
CA HIS A 135 -11.79 -9.61 -12.08
C HIS A 135 -12.14 -8.65 -13.23
N MET A 136 -11.25 -7.71 -13.53
CA MET A 136 -11.43 -6.68 -14.57
C MET A 136 -12.53 -5.68 -14.29
N THR A 137 -13.03 -5.62 -13.07
CA THR A 137 -14.12 -4.74 -12.66
C THR A 137 -13.73 -3.92 -11.45
N TRP A 138 -14.03 -2.62 -11.51
CA TRP A 138 -13.88 -1.76 -10.36
C TRP A 138 -14.96 -2.09 -9.33
N GLN A 139 -14.51 -2.48 -8.13
CA GLN A 139 -15.41 -2.80 -7.03
C GLN A 139 -15.84 -1.52 -6.32
N ARG A 140 -17.14 -1.33 -6.26
CA ARG A 140 -17.73 -0.20 -5.55
C ARG A 140 -18.60 -0.69 -4.39
N GLY A 141 -18.63 0.08 -3.34
CA GLY A 141 -19.47 -0.13 -2.19
C GLY A 141 -19.32 1.02 -1.22
N ASN A 142 -20.33 1.29 -0.45
CA ASN A 142 -20.31 2.37 0.52
C ASN A 142 -19.69 1.87 1.82
N ARG A 143 -18.44 2.28 2.09
CA ARG A 143 -17.64 1.83 3.21
C ARG A 143 -17.09 2.99 4.02
N SER A 144 -17.03 2.79 5.34
CA SER A 144 -16.31 3.67 6.24
C SER A 144 -15.29 2.86 7.03
N PHE A 145 -14.07 3.37 7.10
CA PHE A 145 -13.01 2.83 7.93
C PHE A 145 -12.82 3.76 9.12
N VAL A 146 -12.99 3.23 10.32
CA VAL A 146 -12.91 4.00 11.55
C VAL A 146 -11.79 3.44 12.41
N PHE A 147 -10.92 4.32 12.86
CA PHE A 147 -9.88 4.04 13.83
C PHE A 147 -10.16 4.85 15.09
N ARG A 148 -10.35 4.18 16.21
CA ARG A 148 -10.57 4.82 17.51
C ARG A 148 -9.39 4.54 18.42
N GLY A 149 -8.65 5.57 18.74
CA GLY A 149 -7.54 5.46 19.67
C GLY A 149 -8.03 5.40 21.12
N GLN A 150 -7.43 4.51 21.88
CA GLN A 150 -7.50 4.44 23.34
C GLN A 150 -6.09 4.62 23.87
N ASP A 151 -5.87 4.67 25.19
CA ASP A 151 -4.54 5.02 25.73
C ASP A 151 -3.38 4.18 25.17
N THR A 152 -3.55 2.88 25.08
CA THR A 152 -2.51 1.95 24.58
C THR A 152 -3.00 0.99 23.51
N SER A 153 -4.27 1.10 23.14
CA SER A 153 -4.92 0.23 22.17
C SER A 153 -5.72 1.05 21.17
N ALA A 154 -6.19 0.41 20.13
CA ALA A 154 -7.07 1.01 19.17
C ALA A 154 -8.16 0.04 18.74
N VAL A 155 -9.32 0.56 18.41
CA VAL A 155 -10.40 -0.19 17.78
C VAL A 155 -10.46 0.20 16.32
N VAL A 156 -10.37 -0.76 15.43
CA VAL A 156 -10.52 -0.58 14.00
C VAL A 156 -11.88 -1.15 13.59
N MET A 157 -12.67 -0.35 12.90
CA MET A 157 -13.96 -0.77 12.38
C MET A 157 -14.01 -0.59 10.87
N GLU A 158 -14.56 -1.55 10.18
CA GLU A 158 -14.99 -1.43 8.80
C GLU A 158 -16.51 -1.44 8.76
N ILE A 159 -17.11 -0.36 8.30
CA ILE A 159 -18.57 -0.19 8.25
C ILE A 159 -19.03 -0.38 6.82
N ASP A 160 -19.84 -1.41 6.62
CA ASP A 160 -20.54 -1.68 5.36
C ASP A 160 -21.92 -1.05 5.40
N HIS A 161 -22.08 0.11 4.73
CA HIS A 161 -23.35 0.83 4.73
C HIS A 161 -24.41 0.17 3.84
N ASP A 162 -24.01 -0.63 2.88
CA ASP A 162 -24.96 -1.34 2.00
C ASP A 162 -25.65 -2.47 2.73
N ARG A 163 -24.91 -3.20 3.57
CA ARG A 163 -25.41 -4.31 4.37
C ARG A 163 -25.81 -3.91 5.79
N ARG A 164 -25.45 -2.72 6.24
CA ARG A 164 -25.62 -2.23 7.61
C ARG A 164 -24.97 -3.14 8.65
N VAL A 165 -23.75 -3.58 8.36
CA VAL A 165 -22.94 -4.38 9.26
C VAL A 165 -21.61 -3.71 9.56
N VAL A 166 -21.06 -3.99 10.73
CA VAL A 166 -19.78 -3.46 11.18
C VAL A 166 -18.87 -4.62 11.55
N TYR A 167 -17.67 -4.61 10.99
CA TYR A 167 -16.59 -5.50 11.38
C TYR A 167 -15.67 -4.72 12.32
N SER A 168 -15.49 -5.21 13.53
CA SER A 168 -14.72 -4.51 14.56
C SER A 168 -13.61 -5.39 15.10
N GLU A 169 -12.43 -4.84 15.24
CA GLU A 169 -11.26 -5.50 15.82
C GLU A 169 -10.57 -4.56 16.81
N THR A 170 -10.21 -5.07 17.97
CA THR A 170 -9.41 -4.34 18.95
C THR A 170 -7.95 -4.70 18.78
N LEU A 171 -7.10 -3.70 18.56
CA LEU A 171 -5.66 -3.85 18.43
C LEU A 171 -5.00 -3.48 19.75
N ALA A 172 -4.54 -4.48 20.49
CA ALA A 172 -3.84 -4.30 21.77
C ALA A 172 -2.59 -5.18 21.81
N LEU A 173 -1.46 -4.59 22.18
CA LEU A 173 -0.19 -5.31 22.26
C LEU A 173 -0.10 -6.25 23.48
N ALA A 174 -0.79 -5.94 24.55
CA ALA A 174 -0.49 -6.44 25.89
C ALA A 174 -1.06 -7.82 26.29
N SER A 175 -1.81 -8.50 25.42
CA SER A 175 -2.54 -9.70 25.85
C SER A 175 -2.45 -10.92 24.94
N HIS A 176 -1.53 -10.92 23.97
CA HIS A 176 -1.47 -12.03 23.03
C HIS A 176 -0.24 -12.90 23.24
N ASP A 177 -0.49 -14.14 23.63
CA ASP A 177 0.47 -15.21 23.58
C ASP A 177 0.88 -15.47 22.11
N GLN A 178 2.15 -15.67 21.86
CA GLN A 178 2.72 -15.97 20.55
C GLN A 178 2.00 -17.15 19.87
N GLU A 179 1.70 -18.20 20.61
CA GLU A 179 1.03 -19.38 20.07
C GLU A 179 -0.41 -19.07 19.60
N VAL A 180 -1.12 -18.23 20.34
CA VAL A 180 -2.49 -17.82 20.00
C VAL A 180 -2.50 -16.98 18.72
N LEU A 181 -1.57 -16.03 18.60
CA LEU A 181 -1.44 -15.22 17.39
C LEU A 181 -1.00 -16.04 16.18
N LEU A 182 -0.06 -16.96 16.34
CA LEU A 182 0.35 -17.88 15.28
C LEU A 182 -0.80 -18.77 14.81
N ALA A 183 -1.64 -19.24 15.74
CA ALA A 183 -2.81 -20.04 15.41
C ALA A 183 -3.87 -19.20 14.65
N ALA A 184 -4.01 -17.92 15.01
CA ALA A 184 -4.97 -17.01 14.37
C ALA A 184 -4.58 -16.63 12.94
N VAL A 185 -3.30 -16.68 12.60
CA VAL A 185 -2.78 -16.27 11.27
C VAL A 185 -2.42 -17.47 10.37
N GLN A 186 -3.04 -18.62 10.59
CA GLN A 186 -2.82 -19.79 9.75
C GLN A 186 -3.27 -19.51 8.31
N PRO A 187 -2.37 -19.57 7.31
CA PRO A 187 -2.77 -19.40 5.93
C PRO A 187 -3.63 -20.57 5.47
N THR A 188 -4.61 -20.27 4.61
CA THR A 188 -5.45 -21.30 4.00
C THR A 188 -4.66 -22.04 2.93
N GLU A 189 -5.08 -23.27 2.63
CA GLU A 189 -4.48 -24.06 1.56
C GLU A 189 -4.58 -23.34 0.21
N GLU A 190 -5.70 -22.66 -0.05
CA GLU A 190 -5.90 -21.86 -1.26
C GLU A 190 -4.89 -20.71 -1.38
N GLN A 191 -4.57 -20.03 -0.29
CA GLN A 191 -3.55 -18.96 -0.28
C GLN A 191 -2.17 -19.50 -0.61
N VAL A 192 -1.81 -20.65 -0.05
CA VAL A 192 -0.51 -21.30 -0.31
C VAL A 192 -0.44 -21.79 -1.75
N MET A 193 -1.47 -22.47 -2.23
CA MET A 193 -1.54 -22.97 -3.60
C MET A 193 -1.58 -21.85 -4.62
N GLY A 194 -2.26 -20.75 -4.32
CA GLY A 194 -2.28 -19.57 -5.18
C GLY A 194 -0.87 -19.01 -5.43
N ARG A 195 -0.03 -18.99 -4.41
CA ARG A 195 1.37 -18.55 -4.58
C ARG A 195 2.22 -19.52 -5.36
N LEU A 196 1.99 -20.82 -5.17
CA LEU A 196 2.75 -21.88 -5.86
C LEU A 196 2.36 -22.02 -7.34
N THR A 197 1.17 -21.58 -7.71
CA THR A 197 0.64 -21.69 -9.08
C THR A 197 0.67 -20.38 -9.86
N ALA A 198 1.11 -19.31 -9.25
CA ALA A 198 1.23 -17.99 -9.87
C ALA A 198 2.71 -17.58 -10.01
N PRO A 199 3.07 -16.77 -11.03
CA PRO A 199 4.40 -16.17 -11.10
C PRO A 199 4.70 -15.38 -9.85
N VAL A 200 5.98 -15.38 -9.42
CA VAL A 200 6.47 -14.45 -8.40
C VAL A 200 6.79 -13.13 -9.09
N VAL A 201 6.07 -12.09 -8.73
CA VAL A 201 6.25 -10.78 -9.35
C VAL A 201 6.51 -9.73 -8.29
N THR A 202 7.48 -8.87 -8.53
CA THR A 202 7.73 -7.67 -7.75
C THR A 202 7.62 -6.45 -8.63
N THR A 203 6.96 -5.43 -8.12
CA THR A 203 6.94 -4.12 -8.74
C THR A 203 7.58 -3.14 -7.79
N GLN A 204 8.65 -2.52 -8.23
CA GLN A 204 9.42 -1.56 -7.44
C GLN A 204 9.45 -0.22 -8.15
N LEU A 205 9.15 0.84 -7.42
CA LEU A 205 9.35 2.20 -7.87
C LEU A 205 10.81 2.58 -7.58
N ASP A 206 11.63 2.68 -8.64
CA ASP A 206 13.00 3.15 -8.52
C ASP A 206 13.03 4.67 -8.61
N THR A 207 13.39 5.30 -7.51
CA THR A 207 13.47 6.75 -7.37
C THR A 207 14.88 7.26 -7.06
N LYS A 208 15.90 6.40 -7.22
CA LYS A 208 17.29 6.76 -6.89
C LYS A 208 17.80 7.98 -7.66
N ASN A 209 17.35 8.12 -8.90
CA ASN A 209 17.74 9.20 -9.78
C ASN A 209 16.64 10.23 -9.99
N ILE A 210 15.65 10.26 -9.09
CA ILE A 210 14.54 11.20 -9.22
C ILE A 210 15.04 12.64 -9.14
N ALA A 211 14.57 13.46 -10.06
CA ALA A 211 14.84 14.88 -10.09
C ALA A 211 13.52 15.65 -10.14
N PHE A 212 13.40 16.64 -9.26
CA PHE A 212 12.24 17.54 -9.24
C PHE A 212 12.63 18.86 -9.89
N GLU A 213 11.93 19.24 -10.95
CA GLU A 213 12.14 20.49 -11.66
C GLU A 213 10.84 21.29 -11.76
N ARG A 214 10.94 22.61 -11.65
CA ARG A 214 9.80 23.49 -11.87
C ARG A 214 9.33 23.38 -13.32
N ASN A 215 8.03 23.12 -13.49
CA ASN A 215 7.41 23.22 -14.80
C ASN A 215 7.39 24.67 -15.27
N LYS A 216 7.57 24.87 -16.57
CA LYS A 216 7.56 26.18 -17.21
C LYS A 216 6.41 26.27 -18.19
N SER A 217 5.73 27.39 -18.18
CA SER A 217 4.67 27.69 -19.12
C SER A 217 5.01 28.97 -19.92
N GLY A 218 4.54 29.06 -21.14
CA GLY A 218 4.74 30.20 -22.00
C GLY A 218 5.19 29.85 -23.42
N ILE A 219 5.17 30.84 -24.30
CA ILE A 219 5.57 30.73 -25.70
C ILE A 219 7.08 30.95 -25.80
N LEU A 220 7.70 30.39 -26.85
CA LEU A 220 9.11 30.51 -27.19
C LEU A 220 9.72 31.88 -26.83
N GLY A 221 10.68 31.88 -25.92
CA GLY A 221 11.42 33.06 -25.47
C GLY A 221 10.90 33.72 -24.19
N TRP A 222 9.69 33.37 -23.71
CA TRP A 222 9.07 33.95 -22.52
C TRP A 222 8.54 32.84 -21.59
N ARG A 223 9.39 31.91 -21.19
CA ARG A 223 9.01 30.84 -20.27
C ARG A 223 9.15 31.32 -18.83
N SER A 224 8.06 31.30 -18.10
CA SER A 224 8.04 31.49 -16.65
C SER A 224 7.74 30.19 -15.93
N GLU A 225 8.16 30.08 -14.69
CA GLU A 225 7.84 28.95 -13.83
C GLU A 225 6.33 28.89 -13.60
N LYS A 226 5.76 27.70 -13.76
CA LYS A 226 4.31 27.49 -13.72
C LYS A 226 3.81 27.48 -12.28
N THR A 227 2.75 28.24 -12.06
CA THR A 227 1.97 28.27 -10.84
C THR A 227 0.51 28.07 -11.20
N GLU A 228 -0.21 27.23 -10.46
CA GLU A 228 -1.63 26.97 -10.66
C GLU A 228 -2.40 27.11 -9.35
N MET A 229 -3.66 27.53 -9.48
CA MET A 229 -4.61 27.51 -8.38
C MET A 229 -5.26 26.13 -8.31
N VAL A 230 -5.17 25.49 -7.15
CA VAL A 230 -5.79 24.18 -6.85
C VAL A 230 -6.68 24.34 -5.63
N ASN A 231 -7.98 24.24 -5.81
CA ASN A 231 -8.97 24.38 -4.72
C ASN A 231 -8.76 25.61 -3.83
N GLY A 232 -8.44 26.76 -4.47
CA GLY A 232 -8.21 28.02 -3.76
C GLY A 232 -6.79 28.22 -3.23
N TYR A 233 -5.90 27.27 -3.43
CA TYR A 233 -4.50 27.37 -3.01
C TYR A 233 -3.59 27.57 -4.21
N GLU A 234 -2.69 28.54 -4.09
CA GLU A 234 -1.66 28.78 -5.10
C GLU A 234 -0.56 27.72 -4.96
N ALA A 235 -0.33 26.96 -6.00
CA ALA A 235 0.63 25.86 -5.99
C ALA A 235 1.68 26.02 -7.09
N LYS A 236 2.92 25.77 -6.72
CA LYS A 236 4.03 25.66 -7.66
C LYS A 236 4.02 24.28 -8.29
N VAL A 237 4.13 24.21 -9.60
CA VAL A 237 4.08 22.97 -10.35
C VAL A 237 5.47 22.42 -10.58
N TYR A 238 5.69 21.19 -10.14
CA TYR A 238 6.95 20.46 -10.33
C TYR A 238 6.73 19.22 -11.17
N GLY A 239 7.68 18.94 -12.05
CA GLY A 239 7.80 17.64 -12.70
C GLY A 239 8.83 16.79 -11.99
N ALA A 240 8.52 15.54 -11.77
CA ALA A 240 9.47 14.53 -11.33
C ALA A 240 9.90 13.71 -12.55
N SER A 241 11.18 13.70 -12.83
CA SER A 241 11.78 12.89 -13.89
C SER A 241 12.60 11.75 -13.31
N ASN A 242 12.96 10.79 -14.15
CA ASN A 242 13.73 9.61 -13.79
C ASN A 242 13.03 8.72 -12.74
N VAL A 243 11.71 8.65 -12.80
CA VAL A 243 10.91 7.68 -12.03
C VAL A 243 10.78 6.43 -12.90
N GLU A 244 11.28 5.32 -12.41
CA GLU A 244 11.22 4.04 -13.10
C GLU A 244 10.37 3.04 -12.31
N LEU A 245 9.48 2.37 -13.00
CA LEU A 245 8.76 1.22 -12.48
C LEU A 245 9.42 -0.04 -13.00
N ILE A 246 10.01 -0.81 -12.09
CA ILE A 246 10.72 -2.03 -12.42
C ILE A 246 9.86 -3.21 -11.99
N THR A 247 9.44 -4.01 -12.94
CA THR A 247 8.70 -5.24 -12.72
C THR A 247 9.60 -6.43 -13.00
N ARG A 248 9.78 -7.27 -11.99
CA ARG A 248 10.56 -8.50 -12.09
C ARG A 248 9.65 -9.69 -11.86
N THR A 249 9.70 -10.64 -12.77
CA THR A 249 8.84 -11.83 -12.75
C THR A 249 9.72 -13.08 -12.73
N ARG A 250 9.46 -13.97 -11.77
CA ARG A 250 10.12 -15.26 -11.66
C ARG A 250 9.12 -16.38 -11.87
N THR A 251 9.49 -17.37 -12.67
CA THR A 251 8.61 -18.47 -13.09
C THR A 251 9.23 -19.84 -12.94
N GLU A 252 10.41 -19.97 -12.35
CA GLU A 252 11.14 -21.24 -12.24
C GLU A 252 10.37 -22.31 -11.42
N HIS A 253 9.46 -21.91 -10.54
CA HIS A 253 8.63 -22.82 -9.77
C HIS A 253 7.41 -23.32 -10.51
N LEU A 254 7.07 -22.70 -11.63
CA LEU A 254 5.89 -23.07 -12.41
C LEU A 254 6.19 -24.25 -13.33
N SER A 255 5.21 -25.12 -13.50
CA SER A 255 5.23 -26.13 -14.56
C SER A 255 5.13 -25.46 -15.93
N ASP A 256 5.64 -26.11 -16.99
CA ASP A 256 5.53 -25.61 -18.37
C ASP A 256 4.08 -25.34 -18.78
N GLN A 257 3.14 -26.10 -18.24
CA GLN A 257 1.72 -25.92 -18.43
C GLN A 257 1.20 -24.61 -17.84
N HIS A 258 1.71 -24.19 -16.69
CA HIS A 258 1.35 -22.90 -16.07
C HIS A 258 2.08 -21.73 -16.74
N LYS A 259 3.30 -21.93 -17.22
CA LYS A 259 4.05 -20.94 -18.01
C LYS A 259 3.35 -20.64 -19.34
N GLY A 260 2.82 -21.67 -20.01
CA GLY A 260 2.07 -21.52 -21.25
C GLY A 260 0.74 -20.78 -21.08
N LYS A 261 0.07 -20.95 -19.95
CA LYS A 261 -1.18 -20.23 -19.64
C LYS A 261 -0.95 -18.73 -19.39
N SER A 262 0.19 -18.35 -18.87
CA SER A 262 0.56 -16.93 -18.71
C SER A 262 0.92 -16.26 -20.05
N LYS A 263 1.22 -17.04 -21.07
CA LYS A 263 1.59 -16.53 -22.41
C LYS A 263 0.48 -16.71 -23.46
N GLY A 264 -0.53 -17.55 -23.21
CA GLY A 264 -1.26 -18.20 -24.32
C GLY A 264 -2.70 -17.82 -24.56
N SER A 265 -3.39 -17.07 -23.72
CA SER A 265 -4.80 -16.75 -23.97
C SER A 265 -5.18 -15.34 -23.57
N LYS A 266 -4.40 -14.40 -24.05
CA LYS A 266 -4.78 -13.01 -23.94
C LYS A 266 -5.77 -12.67 -25.05
N THR A 267 -6.98 -12.22 -24.69
CA THR A 267 -7.83 -11.51 -25.64
C THR A 267 -7.04 -10.31 -26.17
N PRO A 268 -7.33 -9.84 -27.40
CA PRO A 268 -6.66 -8.66 -27.93
C PRO A 268 -6.71 -7.46 -26.96
N LEU A 269 -7.81 -7.33 -26.24
CA LEU A 269 -7.98 -6.29 -25.24
C LEU A 269 -7.07 -6.51 -24.02
N GLN A 270 -6.99 -7.73 -23.50
CA GLN A 270 -6.12 -8.09 -22.39
C GLN A 270 -4.64 -7.96 -22.75
N SER A 271 -4.26 -8.34 -23.94
CA SER A 271 -2.91 -8.15 -24.44
C SER A 271 -2.56 -6.67 -24.59
N PHE A 272 -3.51 -5.88 -25.05
CA PHE A 272 -3.36 -4.44 -25.20
C PHE A 272 -3.28 -3.72 -23.84
N LEU A 273 -4.03 -4.20 -22.85
CA LEU A 273 -4.02 -3.68 -21.48
C LEU A 273 -2.83 -4.19 -20.66
N GLY A 274 -2.06 -5.13 -21.16
CA GLY A 274 -0.99 -5.77 -20.39
C GLY A 274 -1.49 -6.64 -19.24
N ILE A 275 -2.76 -7.03 -19.28
CA ILE A 275 -3.41 -7.82 -18.23
C ILE A 275 -3.16 -9.30 -18.51
N ALA A 276 -2.49 -9.97 -17.58
CA ALA A 276 -2.42 -11.42 -17.57
C ALA A 276 -3.66 -11.97 -16.85
N GLU A 277 -4.40 -12.85 -17.49
CA GLU A 277 -5.41 -13.63 -16.79
C GLU A 277 -4.75 -14.47 -15.71
N GLN A 278 -5.02 -14.13 -14.46
CA GLN A 278 -4.81 -15.09 -13.40
C GLN A 278 -6.08 -15.91 -13.25
N HIS A 279 -5.97 -17.16 -13.58
CA HIS A 279 -6.93 -18.11 -13.10
C HIS A 279 -6.66 -18.38 -11.62
N VAL A 280 -7.22 -17.53 -10.75
CA VAL A 280 -7.34 -17.82 -9.32
C VAL A 280 -8.44 -18.88 -9.19
N GLY A 281 -8.11 -20.10 -9.56
CA GLY A 281 -8.96 -21.24 -9.34
C GLY A 281 -8.12 -22.37 -8.77
N PRO A 282 -8.74 -23.36 -8.10
CA PRO A 282 -8.05 -24.61 -7.82
C PRO A 282 -7.69 -25.23 -9.15
N ASN A 283 -6.56 -24.82 -9.69
CA ASN A 283 -6.01 -25.48 -10.84
C ASN A 283 -5.60 -26.87 -10.39
N ASN A 284 -6.22 -27.88 -10.98
CA ASN A 284 -5.79 -29.28 -10.91
C ASN A 284 -4.41 -29.49 -11.55
N GLY A 285 -3.58 -28.46 -11.58
CA GLY A 285 -2.19 -28.55 -11.99
C GLY A 285 -1.41 -29.36 -10.97
N THR A 286 -0.92 -30.49 -11.37
CA THR A 286 0.03 -31.29 -10.62
C THR A 286 1.23 -30.41 -10.25
N LEU A 287 1.37 -30.15 -8.97
CA LEU A 287 2.64 -29.67 -8.40
C LEU A 287 3.72 -30.66 -8.78
N ILE A 288 4.65 -30.26 -9.62
CA ILE A 288 5.86 -31.02 -9.84
C ILE A 288 6.72 -30.80 -8.62
N THR A 289 6.61 -31.70 -7.65
CA THR A 289 7.60 -31.80 -6.59
C THR A 289 8.91 -32.27 -7.22
N GLN A 290 9.73 -31.32 -7.63
CA GLN A 290 11.11 -31.66 -7.85
C GLN A 290 11.77 -31.76 -6.48
N THR A 291 12.07 -32.98 -6.08
CA THR A 291 13.16 -33.21 -5.16
C THR A 291 14.38 -32.47 -5.70
N LEU A 292 14.95 -31.60 -4.87
CA LEU A 292 16.24 -30.98 -5.16
C LEU A 292 17.18 -32.09 -5.61
N SER A 293 17.39 -32.19 -6.90
CA SER A 293 18.35 -33.12 -7.45
C SER A 293 19.72 -32.67 -6.99
N HIS A 294 20.40 -33.48 -6.21
CA HIS A 294 21.79 -33.29 -5.82
C HIS A 294 22.75 -33.30 -7.04
N ALA A 295 22.23 -33.37 -8.22
CA ALA A 295 22.93 -33.52 -9.48
C ALA A 295 22.81 -32.29 -10.41
N ASN A 296 22.53 -31.10 -9.90
CA ASN A 296 22.60 -29.89 -10.73
C ASN A 296 24.08 -29.51 -10.95
N PRO A 297 24.62 -29.69 -12.19
CA PRO A 297 26.04 -29.40 -12.45
C PRO A 297 26.38 -27.91 -12.34
N THR A 298 25.40 -27.03 -12.31
CA THR A 298 25.62 -25.59 -12.20
C THR A 298 25.60 -25.09 -10.75
N ALA A 299 25.24 -25.94 -9.79
CA ALA A 299 25.21 -25.56 -8.39
C ALA A 299 26.60 -25.30 -7.84
N ILE A 300 26.74 -24.21 -7.07
CA ILE A 300 27.98 -23.91 -6.36
C ILE A 300 28.13 -24.77 -5.11
N THR A 301 29.36 -25.00 -4.70
CA THR A 301 29.65 -25.70 -3.46
C THR A 301 29.53 -24.77 -2.24
N PRO A 302 29.35 -25.28 -1.01
CA PRO A 302 29.38 -24.46 0.18
C PRO A 302 30.66 -23.64 0.33
N GLU A 303 31.79 -24.20 0.00
CA GLU A 303 33.10 -23.52 0.05
C GLU A 303 33.15 -22.35 -0.95
N GLU A 304 32.65 -22.55 -2.14
CA GLU A 304 32.51 -21.49 -3.16
C GLU A 304 31.54 -20.41 -2.70
N TYR A 305 30.44 -20.80 -2.09
CA TYR A 305 29.44 -19.85 -1.58
C TYR A 305 30.01 -18.90 -0.54
N PHE A 306 30.73 -19.43 0.45
CA PHE A 306 31.31 -18.63 1.53
C PHE A 306 32.62 -17.92 1.17
N ASN A 307 33.15 -18.15 -0.02
CA ASN A 307 34.30 -17.41 -0.54
C ASN A 307 33.87 -16.07 -1.12
N PRO A 308 34.20 -14.92 -0.50
CA PRO A 308 33.78 -13.61 -0.98
C PRO A 308 34.37 -13.22 -2.33
N ASN A 309 35.46 -13.89 -2.76
CA ASN A 309 36.12 -13.64 -4.03
C ASN A 309 35.61 -14.52 -5.18
N PHE A 310 34.71 -15.47 -4.88
CA PHE A 310 34.13 -16.34 -5.90
C PHE A 310 32.94 -15.64 -6.58
N GLU A 311 33.02 -15.54 -7.90
CA GLU A 311 31.94 -15.00 -8.74
C GLU A 311 31.05 -16.14 -9.25
N LEU A 312 29.72 -15.96 -9.12
CA LEU A 312 28.75 -16.97 -9.53
C LEU A 312 28.78 -17.24 -11.05
N GLY A 313 29.00 -16.21 -11.88
CA GLY A 313 28.96 -16.35 -13.33
C GLY A 313 27.66 -17.02 -13.81
N ASN A 314 27.81 -18.15 -14.51
CA ASN A 314 26.66 -18.96 -14.97
C ASN A 314 26.20 -20.01 -13.95
N ARG A 315 26.74 -19.99 -12.75
CA ARG A 315 26.41 -20.96 -11.70
C ARG A 315 25.35 -20.41 -10.77
N ASP A 316 24.61 -21.29 -10.12
CA ASP A 316 23.47 -20.96 -9.30
C ASP A 316 23.49 -21.64 -7.94
N MET A 317 22.46 -21.43 -7.14
CA MET A 317 22.28 -22.00 -5.79
C MET A 317 21.61 -23.39 -5.81
N GLY A 318 21.61 -24.07 -6.93
CA GLY A 318 20.96 -25.36 -7.13
C GLY A 318 19.63 -25.29 -7.90
N ARG A 319 19.11 -24.09 -8.13
CA ARG A 319 17.94 -23.85 -8.95
C ARG A 319 18.20 -22.69 -9.91
N PRO A 320 18.13 -22.92 -11.22
CA PRO A 320 18.20 -21.82 -12.18
C PRO A 320 17.04 -20.85 -11.96
N MET A 321 17.34 -19.57 -11.96
CA MET A 321 16.34 -18.52 -11.86
C MET A 321 15.83 -18.16 -13.25
N GLU A 322 14.51 -18.27 -13.44
CA GLU A 322 13.85 -17.76 -14.63
C GLU A 322 13.29 -16.38 -14.34
N LEU A 323 14.04 -15.36 -14.72
CA LEU A 323 13.75 -13.97 -14.41
C LEU A 323 13.48 -13.17 -15.68
N THR A 324 12.36 -12.48 -15.70
CA THR A 324 12.04 -11.46 -16.70
C THR A 324 11.96 -10.10 -16.03
N THR A 325 12.65 -9.12 -16.55
CA THR A 325 12.64 -7.75 -16.02
C THR A 325 12.06 -6.80 -17.06
N LYS A 326 11.10 -6.00 -16.65
CA LYS A 326 10.49 -4.95 -17.46
C LYS A 326 10.62 -3.62 -16.73
N THR A 327 11.20 -2.64 -17.41
CA THR A 327 11.39 -1.30 -16.87
C THR A 327 10.59 -0.29 -17.69
N GLN A 328 9.81 0.54 -17.01
CA GLN A 328 9.12 1.66 -17.64
C GLN A 328 9.48 2.95 -16.93
N LYS A 329 9.76 3.99 -17.74
CA LYS A 329 10.01 5.34 -17.23
C LYS A 329 8.71 6.13 -17.21
N PHE A 330 8.47 6.79 -16.10
CA PHE A 330 7.30 7.63 -15.91
C PHE A 330 7.70 9.02 -15.46
N LYS A 331 6.80 9.96 -15.73
CA LYS A 331 6.89 11.31 -15.21
C LYS A 331 5.78 11.49 -14.18
N ALA A 332 6.15 12.02 -13.03
CA ALA A 332 5.18 12.43 -12.03
C ALA A 332 5.07 13.96 -12.00
N LYS A 333 3.95 14.46 -11.52
CA LYS A 333 3.74 15.89 -11.30
C LYS A 333 3.30 16.15 -9.87
N LEU A 334 3.78 17.24 -9.32
CA LEU A 334 3.44 17.72 -8.00
C LEU A 334 2.99 19.17 -8.06
N TRP A 335 1.95 19.49 -7.34
CA TRP A 335 1.49 20.86 -7.09
C TRP A 335 1.69 21.15 -5.61
N LEU A 336 2.71 21.95 -5.28
CA LEU A 336 3.12 22.20 -3.90
C LEU A 336 2.73 23.62 -3.49
N CYS A 337 1.96 23.70 -2.41
CA CYS A 337 1.56 24.95 -1.78
C CYS A 337 2.37 25.18 -0.50
N GLU A 338 3.14 26.23 -0.46
CA GLU A 338 3.99 26.56 0.70
C GLU A 338 3.18 27.12 1.90
N ASP A 339 2.03 27.72 1.61
CA ASP A 339 1.17 28.37 2.61
C ASP A 339 -0.03 27.52 3.05
N HIS A 340 0.00 26.20 2.74
CA HIS A 340 -1.10 25.32 3.09
C HIS A 340 -1.15 25.05 4.59
N PRO A 341 -2.35 25.08 5.21
CA PRO A 341 -2.47 24.86 6.66
C PRO A 341 -2.18 23.44 7.11
N LEU A 342 -2.30 22.45 6.24
CA LEU A 342 -1.93 21.05 6.56
C LEU A 342 -0.43 20.84 6.40
N SER A 343 0.13 20.07 7.31
CA SER A 343 1.49 19.55 7.22
C SER A 343 1.48 18.11 6.73
N LEU A 344 2.25 17.84 5.68
CA LEU A 344 2.38 16.48 5.16
C LEU A 344 2.98 15.53 6.21
N CYS A 345 4.05 15.95 6.86
CA CYS A 345 4.77 15.10 7.82
C CYS A 345 4.01 14.87 9.12
N GLU A 346 3.34 15.90 9.62
CA GLU A 346 2.71 15.85 10.94
C GLU A 346 1.29 15.31 10.91
N GLN A 347 0.51 15.65 9.88
CA GLN A 347 -0.91 15.37 9.84
C GLN A 347 -1.30 14.30 8.83
N VAL A 348 -0.81 14.38 7.61
CA VAL A 348 -1.26 13.54 6.51
C VAL A 348 -0.47 12.24 6.42
N ALA A 349 0.84 12.27 6.58
CA ALA A 349 1.67 11.08 6.48
C ALA A 349 1.29 9.97 7.49
N PRO A 350 0.99 10.26 8.76
CA PRO A 350 0.52 9.23 9.69
C PRO A 350 -0.77 8.55 9.25
N ILE A 351 -1.69 9.29 8.62
CA ILE A 351 -2.95 8.76 8.11
C ILE A 351 -2.70 7.86 6.89
N ILE A 352 -1.83 8.30 6.00
CA ILE A 352 -1.44 7.50 4.83
C ILE A 352 -0.72 6.23 5.27
N ASP A 353 0.14 6.29 6.26
CA ASP A 353 0.78 5.12 6.85
C ASP A 353 -0.23 4.12 7.40
N LEU A 354 -1.24 4.60 8.12
CA LEU A 354 -2.31 3.76 8.64
C LEU A 354 -3.13 3.13 7.50
N MET A 355 -3.53 3.90 6.51
CA MET A 355 -4.31 3.42 5.38
C MET A 355 -3.51 2.49 4.47
N ALA A 356 -2.19 2.67 4.37
CA ALA A 356 -1.31 1.83 3.58
C ALA A 356 -1.24 0.37 4.07
N ILE A 357 -1.58 0.12 5.33
CA ILE A 357 -1.63 -1.23 5.89
C ILE A 357 -2.69 -2.08 5.21
N SER A 358 -3.83 -1.46 4.84
CA SER A 358 -4.99 -2.15 4.29
C SER A 358 -5.33 -1.78 2.84
N ASN A 359 -4.58 -0.86 2.23
CA ASN A 359 -4.89 -0.37 0.89
C ASN A 359 -3.60 -0.10 0.10
N ALA A 360 -3.44 -0.83 -1.01
CA ALA A 360 -2.22 -0.73 -1.83
C ALA A 360 -2.09 0.60 -2.56
N LEU A 361 -3.19 1.30 -2.86
CA LEU A 361 -3.13 2.64 -3.45
C LEU A 361 -2.47 3.61 -2.47
N PHE A 362 -2.83 3.53 -1.20
CA PHE A 362 -2.19 4.32 -0.15
C PHE A 362 -0.73 3.90 0.09
N ALA A 363 -0.41 2.63 -0.05
CA ALA A 363 0.97 2.15 0.02
C ALA A 363 1.84 2.75 -1.08
N LYS A 364 1.34 2.83 -2.30
CA LYS A 364 2.03 3.48 -3.43
C LYS A 364 2.18 4.99 -3.20
N LEU A 365 1.14 5.63 -2.70
CA LEU A 365 1.19 7.04 -2.35
C LEU A 365 2.21 7.29 -1.23
N ARG A 366 2.23 6.46 -0.20
CA ARG A 366 3.20 6.55 0.89
C ARG A 366 4.64 6.48 0.37
N ASP A 367 4.93 5.54 -0.50
CA ASP A 367 6.27 5.36 -1.07
C ASP A 367 6.72 6.62 -1.81
N PHE A 368 5.80 7.30 -2.50
CA PHE A 368 6.10 8.52 -3.21
C PHE A 368 6.28 9.73 -2.28
N ILE A 369 5.40 9.92 -1.30
CA ILE A 369 5.46 11.08 -0.39
C ILE A 369 6.57 11.00 0.65
N THR A 370 7.13 9.80 0.90
CA THR A 370 8.29 9.63 1.78
C THR A 370 9.61 10.04 1.10
N LEU A 371 9.59 10.31 -0.19
CA LEU A 371 10.71 10.91 -0.88
C LEU A 371 10.97 12.33 -0.39
N ARG A 372 12.20 12.80 -0.58
CA ARG A 372 12.52 14.18 -0.27
C ARG A 372 11.92 15.11 -1.32
N LEU A 373 10.71 15.57 -1.05
CA LEU A 373 9.98 16.48 -1.92
C LEU A 373 10.50 17.92 -1.78
N PRO A 374 10.32 18.76 -2.81
CA PRO A 374 10.48 20.21 -2.66
C PRO A 374 9.56 20.76 -1.56
N PRO A 375 9.82 22.00 -1.04
CA PRO A 375 9.01 22.57 0.03
C PRO A 375 7.55 22.76 -0.36
N GLY A 376 6.65 22.50 0.57
CA GLY A 376 5.23 22.75 0.46
C GLY A 376 4.37 21.51 0.67
N PHE A 377 3.08 21.74 0.82
CA PHE A 377 2.09 20.67 0.91
C PHE A 377 1.62 20.27 -0.50
N PRO A 378 1.59 18.98 -0.83
CA PRO A 378 1.15 18.52 -2.14
C PRO A 378 -0.37 18.57 -2.24
N VAL A 379 -0.92 19.70 -2.72
CA VAL A 379 -2.35 19.88 -2.91
C VAL A 379 -2.89 19.03 -4.07
N LYS A 380 -2.03 18.66 -4.99
CA LYS A 380 -2.32 17.75 -6.09
C LYS A 380 -1.09 16.94 -6.46
N ILE A 381 -1.29 15.67 -6.72
CA ILE A 381 -0.24 14.73 -7.09
C ILE A 381 -0.74 13.94 -8.30
N GLU A 382 0.15 13.74 -9.28
CA GLU A 382 -0.10 12.85 -10.41
C GLU A 382 1.08 11.88 -10.51
N ILE A 383 0.80 10.61 -10.20
CA ILE A 383 1.81 9.56 -10.15
C ILE A 383 1.40 8.34 -10.97
N PRO A 384 2.35 7.62 -11.57
CA PRO A 384 2.07 6.32 -12.15
C PRO A 384 1.84 5.32 -11.01
N ILE A 385 0.75 4.58 -11.09
CA ILE A 385 0.46 3.49 -10.15
C ILE A 385 0.81 2.15 -10.79
N PHE A 386 0.43 1.99 -12.05
CA PHE A 386 0.66 0.79 -12.84
C PHE A 386 1.12 1.21 -14.24
N HIS A 387 1.60 0.26 -15.02
CA HIS A 387 2.11 0.52 -16.38
C HIS A 387 1.15 1.31 -17.28
N ILE A 388 -0.15 1.13 -17.06
CA ILE A 388 -1.18 1.73 -17.91
C ILE A 388 -2.04 2.74 -17.15
N LEU A 389 -1.87 2.88 -15.85
CA LEU A 389 -2.71 3.73 -15.01
C LEU A 389 -1.89 4.77 -14.27
N ASN A 390 -2.34 6.01 -14.37
CA ASN A 390 -1.91 7.10 -13.51
C ASN A 390 -2.99 7.40 -12.49
N ALA A 391 -2.58 7.73 -11.28
CA ALA A 391 -3.47 8.32 -10.28
C ALA A 391 -3.22 9.80 -10.17
N ARG A 392 -4.31 10.55 -10.17
CA ARG A 392 -4.33 11.97 -9.81
C ARG A 392 -5.05 12.10 -8.48
N ILE A 393 -4.35 12.63 -7.49
CA ILE A 393 -4.87 12.82 -6.14
C ILE A 393 -4.92 14.31 -5.88
N THR A 394 -6.10 14.82 -5.53
CA THR A 394 -6.29 16.23 -5.25
C THR A 394 -6.88 16.38 -3.86
N PHE A 395 -6.25 17.20 -3.02
CA PHE A 395 -6.78 17.55 -1.71
C PHE A 395 -7.65 18.80 -1.82
N GLY A 396 -8.80 18.78 -1.19
CA GLY A 396 -9.73 19.90 -1.23
C GLY A 396 -10.68 19.92 -0.05
N ASN A 397 -11.51 20.94 -0.01
CA ASN A 397 -12.57 21.13 0.98
C ASN A 397 -12.07 20.97 2.44
N LEU A 398 -10.91 21.55 2.74
CA LEU A 398 -10.32 21.50 4.08
C LEU A 398 -11.25 22.18 5.08
N ASN A 399 -11.61 21.43 6.12
CA ASN A 399 -12.52 21.86 7.20
C ASN A 399 -13.88 22.36 6.71
N GLY A 400 -14.27 22.06 5.47
CA GLY A 400 -15.57 22.38 4.90
C GLY A 400 -16.33 21.11 4.57
N CYS A 401 -17.61 21.07 4.88
CA CYS A 401 -18.53 20.03 4.44
C CYS A 401 -19.68 20.68 3.72
N ASP A 402 -19.91 20.31 2.47
CA ASP A 402 -20.98 20.85 1.64
C ASP A 402 -22.37 20.36 2.07
N GLU A 403 -22.42 19.24 2.77
CA GLU A 403 -23.63 18.76 3.39
C GLU A 403 -23.53 18.95 4.90
N PRO A 404 -24.62 19.29 5.58
CA PRO A 404 -24.67 19.20 7.01
C PRO A 404 -24.52 17.72 7.35
N VAL A 405 -23.28 17.28 7.42
CA VAL A 405 -23.00 16.01 8.01
C VAL A 405 -23.57 16.13 9.41
N SER A 406 -24.53 15.29 9.75
CA SER A 406 -25.12 15.19 11.09
C SER A 406 -24.06 15.05 12.20
N SER A 407 -22.86 15.15 11.85
CA SER A 407 -21.61 14.86 12.51
C SER A 407 -20.68 16.09 12.68
N LEU A 408 -20.95 17.22 12.02
CA LEU A 408 -20.25 18.46 12.31
C LEU A 408 -21.16 19.34 13.14
N ARG A 409 -20.95 19.35 14.44
CA ARG A 409 -21.56 20.36 15.30
C ARG A 409 -20.75 21.64 15.18
N HIS A 410 -21.41 22.70 14.75
CA HIS A 410 -20.96 24.01 15.14
C HIS A 410 -21.07 24.05 16.65
N SER A 411 -19.96 24.19 17.34
CA SER A 411 -19.97 24.56 18.74
C SER A 411 -20.97 25.70 18.89
N PRO A 412 -21.97 25.59 19.78
CA PRO A 412 -22.66 26.77 20.21
C PRO A 412 -21.63 27.54 21.04
N SER A 413 -20.75 28.28 20.37
CA SER A 413 -19.99 29.28 21.08
C SER A 413 -21.02 30.21 21.67
N SER A 414 -21.14 30.12 22.99
CA SER A 414 -21.59 31.20 23.85
C SER A 414 -22.22 32.37 23.13
N GLU A 415 -23.51 32.54 23.38
CA GLU A 415 -24.25 33.79 23.29
C GLU A 415 -23.88 34.66 22.08
N ALA A 416 -24.75 34.60 21.10
CA ALA A 416 -24.79 35.61 20.08
C ALA A 416 -24.86 36.99 20.75
N PRO A 417 -23.90 37.86 20.48
CA PRO A 417 -24.14 39.27 20.77
C PRO A 417 -25.27 39.71 19.87
N SER A 418 -26.26 40.33 20.47
CA SER A 418 -27.40 40.97 19.80
C SER A 418 -26.94 41.80 18.61
N PRO A 419 -27.67 41.80 17.53
CA PRO A 419 -27.32 42.55 16.32
C PRO A 419 -27.41 44.03 16.62
N SER A 420 -26.33 44.70 16.75
CA SER A 420 -26.27 46.15 16.51
C SER A 420 -25.95 46.34 15.04
N SER A 421 -26.96 46.90 14.37
CA SER A 421 -26.87 47.47 13.06
C SER A 421 -25.68 48.40 12.93
N ASP A 422 -24.75 48.12 12.06
CA ASP A 422 -24.18 49.16 11.22
C ASP A 422 -23.50 48.56 9.99
N SER A 423 -24.06 49.04 8.90
CA SER A 423 -23.55 48.97 7.56
C SER A 423 -22.14 49.54 7.47
N SER A 424 -21.21 48.84 6.91
CA SER A 424 -20.35 49.40 5.86
C SER A 424 -19.20 48.46 5.47
N SER A 425 -19.00 48.48 4.18
CA SER A 425 -17.77 48.15 3.46
C SER A 425 -17.33 46.71 3.41
N VAL A 426 -17.70 46.16 2.29
CA VAL A 426 -17.03 45.08 1.59
C VAL A 426 -15.53 45.39 1.51
N SER A 427 -14.77 44.89 2.36
CA SER A 427 -13.38 44.62 2.08
C SER A 427 -13.27 43.15 1.71
N SER A 428 -12.93 42.90 0.47
CA SER A 428 -12.43 41.64 0.01
C SER A 428 -11.17 41.29 0.79
N SER A 429 -11.35 40.87 2.02
CA SER A 429 -10.32 40.15 2.72
C SER A 429 -10.32 38.75 2.11
N SER A 430 -9.28 38.46 1.37
CA SER A 430 -8.81 37.12 1.24
C SER A 430 -8.94 36.46 2.60
N SER A 431 -9.98 35.70 2.78
CA SER A 431 -10.14 34.91 3.98
C SER A 431 -9.02 33.89 3.97
N LEU A 432 -7.94 34.23 4.56
CA LEU A 432 -7.15 33.29 5.29
C LEU A 432 -8.17 32.59 6.16
N THR A 433 -8.61 31.43 5.71
CA THR A 433 -9.46 30.55 6.44
C THR A 433 -8.72 30.24 7.71
N SER A 434 -8.97 31.00 8.74
CA SER A 434 -8.66 30.57 10.08
C SER A 434 -9.25 29.17 10.19
N CYS A 435 -8.42 28.18 10.43
CA CYS A 435 -8.87 26.84 10.75
C CYS A 435 -9.83 26.99 11.94
N ARG A 436 -11.11 27.11 11.68
CA ARG A 436 -12.09 26.93 12.71
C ARG A 436 -11.89 25.50 13.18
N ALA A 437 -11.63 25.34 14.47
CA ALA A 437 -11.63 24.05 15.09
C ALA A 437 -13.00 23.42 14.77
N CYS A 438 -13.01 22.45 13.89
CA CYS A 438 -14.21 21.69 13.60
C CYS A 438 -14.44 20.77 14.78
N GLU A 439 -15.40 21.10 15.63
CA GLU A 439 -15.89 20.13 16.60
C GLU A 439 -16.63 19.05 15.84
N MET A 440 -16.05 17.88 15.82
CA MET A 440 -16.65 16.71 15.19
C MET A 440 -17.56 15.98 16.16
N ASP A 441 -18.72 15.56 15.67
CA ASP A 441 -19.61 14.72 16.46
C ASP A 441 -18.93 13.38 16.78
N PRO A 442 -18.82 12.98 18.05
CA PRO A 442 -18.28 11.68 18.43
C PRO A 442 -18.96 10.49 17.74
N ALA A 443 -20.22 10.64 17.33
CA ALA A 443 -20.97 9.62 16.60
C ALA A 443 -20.37 9.24 15.24
N LEU A 444 -19.52 10.09 14.66
CA LEU A 444 -18.75 9.75 13.44
C LEU A 444 -17.90 8.50 13.61
N PHE A 445 -17.36 8.31 14.82
CA PHE A 445 -16.40 7.26 15.12
C PHE A 445 -17.04 6.07 15.84
N GLU A 446 -18.35 6.04 15.89
CA GLU A 446 -19.13 5.00 16.58
C GLU A 446 -19.90 4.14 15.57
N VAL A 447 -20.38 2.99 16.05
CA VAL A 447 -21.27 2.14 15.26
C VAL A 447 -22.57 2.90 14.98
N PRO A 448 -22.98 3.05 13.72
CA PRO A 448 -24.23 3.73 13.37
C PRO A 448 -25.45 2.99 13.96
N ARG A 449 -26.50 3.75 14.27
CA ARG A 449 -27.75 3.16 14.76
C ARG A 449 -28.34 2.21 13.73
N GLY A 450 -28.78 1.04 14.20
CA GLY A 450 -29.39 0.02 13.36
C GLY A 450 -28.41 -0.88 12.61
N TYR A 451 -27.12 -0.71 12.85
CA TYR A 451 -26.09 -1.58 12.28
C TYR A 451 -25.74 -2.71 13.26
N SER A 452 -25.49 -3.88 12.70
CA SER A 452 -25.10 -5.07 13.48
C SER A 452 -23.59 -5.24 13.47
N VAL A 453 -22.99 -5.49 14.62
CA VAL A 453 -21.58 -5.87 14.72
C VAL A 453 -21.46 -7.37 14.48
N VAL A 454 -20.79 -7.79 13.41
CA VAL A 454 -20.74 -9.19 12.97
C VAL A 454 -19.39 -9.86 13.17
N GLY A 455 -18.52 -9.29 14.00
CA GLY A 455 -17.23 -9.88 14.34
C GLY A 455 -16.06 -9.23 13.62
N THR A 456 -14.94 -9.96 13.51
CA THR A 456 -13.72 -9.48 12.89
C THR A 456 -13.62 -9.95 11.44
N HIS A 457 -13.34 -9.03 10.54
CA HIS A 457 -13.07 -9.34 9.14
C HIS A 457 -11.56 -9.58 8.94
N GLN A 458 -11.00 -10.54 9.69
CA GLN A 458 -9.57 -10.83 9.66
C GLN A 458 -9.06 -11.25 8.27
N ASP A 459 -9.92 -11.88 7.49
CA ASP A 459 -9.55 -12.37 6.17
C ASP A 459 -9.50 -11.28 5.11
N ALA A 460 -10.34 -10.25 5.18
CA ALA A 460 -10.37 -9.15 4.23
C ALA A 460 -9.12 -8.26 4.30
N LEU A 461 -8.58 -8.02 5.49
CA LEU A 461 -7.37 -7.22 5.67
C LEU A 461 -6.10 -7.92 5.19
N ARG A 462 -6.12 -9.27 5.09
CA ARG A 462 -4.99 -10.05 4.57
C ARG A 462 -5.02 -10.19 3.06
N GLU A 463 -6.21 -10.38 2.50
CA GLU A 463 -6.42 -10.59 1.06
C GLU A 463 -6.22 -9.29 0.29
N ASP A 464 -6.67 -8.15 0.81
CA ASP A 464 -6.63 -6.87 0.11
C ASP A 464 -5.19 -6.41 -0.19
N GLU A 465 -4.26 -6.60 0.72
CA GLU A 465 -2.85 -6.23 0.49
C GLU A 465 -2.19 -7.13 -0.56
N ASP A 466 -2.44 -8.43 -0.49
CA ASP A 466 -1.93 -9.39 -1.45
C ASP A 466 -2.67 -9.31 -2.79
N ASP A 467 -3.97 -9.09 -2.80
CA ASP A 467 -4.78 -9.01 -4.02
C ASP A 467 -4.51 -7.72 -4.81
N LEU A 468 -4.31 -6.60 -4.14
CA LEU A 468 -3.94 -5.35 -4.82
C LEU A 468 -2.49 -5.37 -5.31
N LEU A 469 -1.61 -6.00 -4.57
CA LEU A 469 -0.26 -6.26 -5.04
C LEU A 469 -0.28 -7.22 -6.22
N GLN A 470 -1.02 -8.31 -6.13
CA GLN A 470 -1.25 -9.27 -7.21
C GLN A 470 -1.91 -8.60 -8.42
N PHE A 471 -2.87 -7.71 -8.19
CA PHE A 471 -3.49 -6.93 -9.26
C PHE A 471 -2.49 -5.98 -9.92
N ALA A 472 -1.71 -5.25 -9.15
CA ALA A 472 -0.64 -4.42 -9.67
C ALA A 472 0.36 -5.20 -10.51
N ILE A 473 0.62 -6.40 -10.08
CA ILE A 473 1.46 -7.41 -10.70
C ILE A 473 0.86 -7.94 -12.01
N GLN A 474 -0.44 -8.18 -12.04
CA GLN A 474 -1.15 -8.65 -13.24
C GLN A 474 -1.25 -7.59 -14.32
N GLN A 475 -1.26 -6.33 -13.92
CA GLN A 475 -1.31 -5.19 -14.84
C GLN A 475 0.06 -4.82 -15.42
N SER A 476 1.13 -5.30 -14.80
CA SER A 476 2.49 -5.08 -15.27
C SER A 476 2.98 -6.18 -16.20
#